data_e433cf4783f81b11e96fec9ce3c90bc6
#
_entry.id   e433cf4783f81b11e96fec9ce3c90bc6
#
_cell.length_a   1.000
_cell.length_b   1.000
_cell.length_c   1.000
_cell.angle_alpha   90.00
_cell.angle_beta   90.00
_cell.angle_gamma   90.00
#
_symmetry.space_group_name_H-M   'P 1'
#
loop_
_entity.id
_entity.type
_entity.pdbx_description
1 polymer ?
#
loop_
_entity_poly.entity_id
_entity_poly.type
_entity_poly.pdbx_seq_one_letter_code
_entity_poly.pdbx_strand_id
1 'polypeptide(L)'
;MIIKELRNFLDAKGYLEVETPVLHNIAGGAAARPFITHHNSLNIDMYLRIALELHLKRLIVGGFDKVYEIGRVFRNEGMDTKHNPEFTMLEFYQAYSNYEDIMNLTEELLRYVT
;
A
#
# COMPACT_ATOMS: atom_id res chain seq x y z
N MET A 1 16.22 12.44 -2.50
CA MET A 1 14.78 12.38 -2.39
C MET A 1 14.36 11.09 -1.68
N ILE A 2 13.47 11.19 -0.71
CA ILE A 2 13.09 10.07 0.18
C ILE A 2 12.51 8.89 -0.60
N ILE A 3 11.59 9.13 -1.54
CA ILE A 3 10.95 8.04 -2.30
C ILE A 3 11.98 7.25 -3.10
N LYS A 4 12.92 7.93 -3.71
CA LYS A 4 13.99 7.26 -4.46
C LYS A 4 14.85 6.40 -3.54
N GLU A 5 15.16 6.87 -2.35
CA GLU A 5 15.95 6.11 -1.38
C GLU A 5 15.18 4.89 -0.85
N LEU A 6 13.87 5.03 -0.64
CA LEU A 6 13.02 3.89 -0.27
C LEU A 6 13.05 2.81 -1.34
N ARG A 7 12.91 3.20 -2.61
CA ARG A 7 12.99 2.26 -3.72
C ARG A 7 14.35 1.59 -3.81
N ASN A 8 15.43 2.38 -3.71
CA ASN A 8 16.78 1.82 -3.77
C ASN A 8 17.02 0.78 -2.69
N PHE A 9 16.57 1.06 -1.47
CA PHE A 9 16.72 0.13 -0.35
C PHE A 9 15.94 -1.17 -0.59
N LEU A 10 14.66 -1.06 -0.94
CA LEU A 10 13.80 -2.24 -1.11
C LEU A 10 14.20 -3.05 -2.33
N ASP A 11 14.57 -2.40 -3.43
CA ASP A 11 15.07 -3.09 -4.62
C ASP A 11 16.35 -3.87 -4.31
N ALA A 12 17.27 -3.29 -3.54
CA ALA A 12 18.51 -3.96 -3.14
C ALA A 12 18.26 -5.15 -2.21
N LYS A 13 17.15 -5.15 -1.48
CA LYS A 13 16.75 -6.28 -0.62
C LYS A 13 15.96 -7.35 -1.38
N GLY A 14 15.76 -7.19 -2.68
CA GLY A 14 15.07 -8.17 -3.51
C GLY A 14 13.56 -8.04 -3.55
N TYR A 15 13.01 -6.91 -3.12
CA TYR A 15 11.59 -6.64 -3.22
C TYR A 15 11.24 -6.19 -4.64
N LEU A 16 10.10 -6.67 -5.13
CA LEU A 16 9.56 -6.28 -6.42
C LEU A 16 8.55 -5.14 -6.22
N GLU A 17 8.78 -4.03 -6.89
CA GLU A 17 7.80 -2.94 -6.89
C GLU A 17 6.63 -3.30 -7.80
N VAL A 18 5.40 -3.14 -7.30
CA VAL A 18 4.18 -3.45 -8.04
C VAL A 18 3.23 -2.26 -8.01
N GLU A 19 2.32 -2.23 -8.96
CA GLU A 19 1.19 -1.31 -8.98
C GLU A 19 -0.08 -2.14 -8.98
N THR A 20 -0.93 -1.91 -8.00
CA THR A 20 -2.22 -2.59 -7.87
C THR A 20 -3.35 -1.62 -8.15
N PRO A 21 -4.57 -2.13 -8.43
CA PRO A 21 -5.68 -1.25 -8.81
C PRO A 21 -6.06 -0.25 -7.73
N VAL A 22 -6.38 0.96 -8.16
CA VAL A 22 -6.91 2.02 -7.30
C VAL A 22 -8.41 1.83 -7.06
N LEU A 23 -9.14 1.32 -8.06
CA LEU A 23 -10.58 1.08 -7.94
C LEU A 23 -10.84 -0.34 -7.45
N HIS A 24 -11.66 -0.47 -6.43
CA HIS A 24 -12.01 -1.75 -5.81
C HIS A 24 -13.50 -1.98 -5.83
N ASN A 25 -13.91 -3.26 -5.89
CA ASN A 25 -15.32 -3.64 -5.80
C ASN A 25 -15.83 -3.52 -4.37
N ILE A 26 -14.97 -3.70 -3.39
CA ILE A 26 -15.32 -3.59 -1.97
C ILE A 26 -14.27 -2.76 -1.26
N ALA A 27 -14.70 -2.01 -0.25
CA ALA A 27 -13.79 -1.29 0.63
C ALA A 27 -13.13 -2.28 1.60
N GLY A 28 -11.83 -2.12 1.85
CA GLY A 28 -11.14 -3.00 2.79
C GLY A 28 -9.68 -2.61 2.99
N GLY A 29 -9.04 -3.32 3.91
CA GLY A 29 -7.63 -3.14 4.22
C GLY A 29 -7.34 -2.09 5.29
N ALA A 30 -8.34 -1.36 5.76
CA ALA A 30 -8.20 -0.41 6.85
C ALA A 30 -9.59 0.00 7.37
N ALA A 31 -9.64 0.55 8.57
CA ALA A 31 -10.87 1.08 9.15
C ALA A 31 -11.01 2.56 8.77
N ALA A 32 -11.51 2.82 7.58
CA ALA A 32 -11.68 4.17 7.06
C ALA A 32 -12.92 4.24 6.17
N ARG A 33 -13.42 5.46 5.97
CA ARG A 33 -14.54 5.68 5.05
C ARG A 33 -14.02 5.81 3.63
N PRO A 34 -14.58 5.05 2.66
CA PRO A 34 -14.13 5.13 1.28
C PRO A 34 -14.79 6.29 0.53
N PHE A 35 -14.10 6.79 -0.50
CA PHE A 35 -14.77 7.52 -1.57
C PHE A 35 -15.45 6.52 -2.48
N ILE A 36 -16.67 6.82 -2.89
CA ILE A 36 -17.47 5.96 -3.76
C ILE A 36 -17.60 6.62 -5.10
N THR A 37 -17.38 5.86 -6.17
CA THR A 37 -17.60 6.31 -7.53
C THR A 37 -18.43 5.29 -8.29
N HIS A 38 -18.87 5.63 -9.50
CA HIS A 38 -19.73 4.76 -10.28
C HIS A 38 -19.06 4.38 -11.59
N HIS A 39 -19.00 3.07 -11.87
CA HIS A 39 -18.49 2.55 -13.14
C HIS A 39 -19.65 2.46 -14.12
N ASN A 40 -19.72 3.39 -15.06
CA ASN A 40 -20.88 3.55 -15.93
C ASN A 40 -21.16 2.32 -16.81
N SER A 41 -20.11 1.77 -17.42
CA SER A 41 -20.27 0.60 -18.32
C SER A 41 -20.78 -0.63 -17.60
N LEU A 42 -20.33 -0.88 -16.37
CA LEU A 42 -20.75 -2.04 -15.58
C LEU A 42 -21.96 -1.71 -14.71
N ASN A 43 -22.31 -0.44 -14.58
CA ASN A 43 -23.42 0.03 -13.75
C ASN A 43 -23.30 -0.46 -12.29
N ILE A 44 -22.11 -0.34 -11.72
CA ILE A 44 -21.83 -0.71 -10.33
C ILE A 44 -21.07 0.41 -9.62
N ASP A 45 -21.25 0.49 -8.31
CA ASP A 45 -20.44 1.38 -7.49
C ASP A 45 -19.08 0.74 -7.26
N MET A 46 -18.05 1.56 -7.30
CA MET A 46 -16.70 1.16 -6.98
C MET A 46 -16.11 2.10 -5.93
N TYR A 47 -15.08 1.66 -5.27
CA TYR A 47 -14.46 2.38 -4.17
C TYR A 47 -13.03 2.73 -4.52
N LEU A 48 -12.62 3.97 -4.22
CA LEU A 48 -11.21 4.33 -4.24
C LEU A 48 -10.55 3.66 -3.03
N ARG A 49 -9.42 3.02 -3.25
CA ARG A 49 -8.75 2.23 -2.21
C ARG A 49 -8.38 3.09 -1.00
N ILE A 50 -8.57 2.52 0.17
CA ILE A 50 -8.22 3.16 1.45
C ILE A 50 -6.87 2.68 1.98
N ALA A 51 -6.33 1.61 1.42
CA ALA A 51 -5.04 1.02 1.77
C ALA A 51 -4.54 0.15 0.62
N LEU A 52 -3.29 -0.28 0.71
CA LEU A 52 -2.65 -1.15 -0.30
C LEU A 52 -2.72 -2.64 0.06
N GLU A 53 -3.23 -2.96 1.23
CA GLU A 53 -3.08 -4.29 1.86
C GLU A 53 -3.65 -5.45 1.05
N LEU A 54 -4.89 -5.32 0.55
CA LEU A 54 -5.62 -6.45 -0.01
C LEU A 54 -4.92 -7.10 -1.19
N HIS A 55 -4.54 -6.31 -2.18
CA HIS A 55 -3.90 -6.84 -3.38
C HIS A 55 -2.47 -7.31 -3.11
N LEU A 56 -1.75 -6.63 -2.21
CA LEU A 56 -0.39 -7.05 -1.87
C LEU A 56 -0.39 -8.41 -1.18
N LYS A 57 -1.33 -8.64 -0.28
CA LYS A 57 -1.50 -9.97 0.34
C LYS A 57 -1.85 -11.04 -0.67
N ARG A 58 -2.69 -10.71 -1.65
CA ARG A 58 -3.04 -11.64 -2.74
C ARG A 58 -1.83 -12.04 -3.57
N LEU A 59 -0.92 -11.09 -3.83
CA LEU A 59 0.31 -11.39 -4.55
C LEU A 59 1.21 -12.36 -3.77
N ILE A 60 1.31 -12.18 -2.46
CA ILE A 60 2.08 -13.10 -1.61
C ILE A 60 1.46 -14.50 -1.62
N VAL A 61 0.14 -14.59 -1.47
CA VAL A 61 -0.57 -15.88 -1.56
C VAL A 61 -0.40 -16.51 -2.94
N GLY A 62 -0.33 -15.69 -3.99
CA GLY A 62 -0.14 -16.14 -5.36
C GLY A 62 1.28 -16.58 -5.71
N GLY A 63 2.24 -16.45 -4.79
CA GLY A 63 3.59 -17.00 -4.97
C GLY A 63 4.72 -15.98 -5.05
N PHE A 64 4.46 -14.70 -4.92
CA PHE A 64 5.54 -13.70 -4.84
C PHE A 64 6.15 -13.73 -3.44
N ASP A 65 7.47 -13.67 -3.36
CA ASP A 65 8.17 -13.74 -2.08
C ASP A 65 8.22 -12.38 -1.36
N LYS A 66 8.50 -11.33 -2.11
CA LYS A 66 8.69 -9.99 -1.56
C LYS A 66 8.13 -8.96 -2.53
N VAL A 67 7.19 -8.17 -2.07
CA VAL A 67 6.59 -7.10 -2.88
C VAL A 67 6.46 -5.82 -2.08
N TYR A 68 6.47 -4.69 -2.77
CA TYR A 68 6.13 -3.42 -2.18
C TYR A 68 5.42 -2.53 -3.18
N GLU A 69 4.67 -1.59 -2.65
CA GLU A 69 3.99 -0.59 -3.45
C GLU A 69 4.09 0.76 -2.77
N ILE A 70 4.37 1.80 -3.56
CA ILE A 70 4.28 3.20 -3.15
C ILE A 70 3.17 3.79 -3.98
N GLY A 71 2.05 4.14 -3.34
CA GLY A 71 0.88 4.58 -4.08
C GLY A 71 -0.05 5.46 -3.27
N ARG A 72 -0.98 6.09 -3.98
CA ARG A 72 -2.00 6.93 -3.38
C ARG A 72 -3.12 6.11 -2.80
N VAL A 73 -3.56 6.49 -1.61
CA VAL A 73 -4.76 5.96 -0.96
C VAL A 73 -5.69 7.13 -0.63
N PHE A 74 -6.96 6.83 -0.44
CA PHE A 74 -8.02 7.83 -0.35
C PHE A 74 -8.92 7.50 0.83
N ARG A 75 -9.12 8.45 1.73
CA ARG A 75 -9.98 8.27 2.90
C ARG A 75 -10.93 9.45 3.00
N ASN A 76 -12.23 9.16 2.95
CA ASN A 76 -13.28 10.15 2.96
C ASN A 76 -13.64 10.51 4.41
N GLU A 77 -12.73 11.22 5.04
CA GLU A 77 -12.86 11.64 6.43
C GLU A 77 -12.68 13.15 6.52
N GLY A 78 -13.03 13.73 7.67
CA GLY A 78 -12.90 15.16 7.86
C GLY A 78 -11.46 15.63 7.69
N MET A 79 -11.29 16.79 7.07
CA MET A 79 -9.97 17.40 6.87
C MET A 79 -9.54 18.14 8.13
N ASP A 80 -8.29 17.97 8.53
CA ASP A 80 -7.62 18.77 9.54
C ASP A 80 -6.12 18.82 9.21
N THR A 81 -5.31 19.32 10.14
CA THR A 81 -3.86 19.44 9.93
C THR A 81 -3.13 18.10 9.88
N LYS A 82 -3.79 17.01 10.29
CA LYS A 82 -3.20 15.67 10.37
C LYS A 82 -3.75 14.69 9.35
N HIS A 83 -4.89 15.01 8.71
CA HIS A 83 -5.60 14.08 7.82
C HIS A 83 -5.86 14.72 6.48
N ASN A 84 -5.23 14.20 5.44
CA ASN A 84 -5.54 14.52 4.05
C ASN A 84 -6.46 13.45 3.46
N PRO A 85 -7.40 13.84 2.58
CA PRO A 85 -8.27 12.85 1.92
C PRO A 85 -7.52 11.92 0.97
N GLU A 86 -6.37 12.35 0.48
CA GLU A 86 -5.48 11.48 -0.30
C GLU A 86 -4.05 11.66 0.17
N PHE A 87 -3.30 10.57 0.19
CA PHE A 87 -1.89 10.62 0.57
C PHE A 87 -1.15 9.43 0.00
N THR A 88 0.18 9.55 -0.09
CA THR A 88 1.04 8.48 -0.56
C THR A 88 1.41 7.58 0.60
N MET A 89 1.32 6.27 0.36
CA MET A 89 1.62 5.25 1.36
C MET A 89 2.61 4.25 0.77
N LEU A 90 3.50 3.76 1.60
CA LEU A 90 4.37 2.63 1.30
C LEU A 90 3.91 1.44 2.12
N GLU A 91 3.67 0.31 1.46
CA GLU A 91 3.52 -0.98 2.16
C GLU A 91 4.41 -2.01 1.50
N PHE A 92 4.96 -2.90 2.30
CA PHE A 92 5.76 -4.01 1.81
C PHE A 92 5.42 -5.28 2.57
N TYR A 93 5.51 -6.41 1.86
CA TYR A 93 5.15 -7.72 2.39
C TYR A 93 6.21 -8.73 1.99
N GLN A 94 6.51 -9.64 2.90
CA GLN A 94 7.47 -10.73 2.68
C GLN A 94 6.88 -12.05 3.13
N ALA A 95 6.94 -13.05 2.24
CA ALA A 95 6.51 -14.41 2.56
C ALA A 95 7.51 -15.05 3.55
N TYR A 96 6.99 -15.96 4.37
CA TYR A 96 7.81 -16.80 5.29
C TYR A 96 8.63 -15.99 6.30
N SER A 97 8.23 -14.77 6.62
CA SER A 97 8.88 -13.96 7.64
C SER A 97 7.96 -13.79 8.85
N ASN A 98 8.59 -13.56 10.01
CA ASN A 98 7.84 -13.23 11.23
C ASN A 98 7.90 -11.73 11.48
N TYR A 99 7.21 -11.28 12.55
CA TYR A 99 7.17 -9.86 12.86
C TYR A 99 8.55 -9.30 13.24
N GLU A 100 9.45 -10.12 13.79
CA GLU A 100 10.80 -9.67 14.13
C GLU A 100 11.60 -9.35 12.88
N ASP A 101 11.49 -10.18 11.84
CA ASP A 101 12.16 -9.94 10.57
C ASP A 101 11.71 -8.61 9.97
N ILE A 102 10.40 -8.35 9.99
CA ILE A 102 9.83 -7.11 9.46
C ILE A 102 10.21 -5.91 10.32
N MET A 103 10.25 -6.06 11.63
CA MET A 103 10.70 -4.98 12.53
C MET A 103 12.16 -4.61 12.25
N ASN A 104 13.03 -5.59 12.09
CA ASN A 104 14.43 -5.36 11.79
C ASN A 104 14.61 -4.68 10.44
N LEU A 105 13.86 -5.13 9.43
CA LEU A 105 13.90 -4.53 8.11
C LEU A 105 13.42 -3.07 8.14
N THR A 106 12.35 -2.80 8.86
CA THR A 106 11.81 -1.45 9.01
C THR A 106 12.83 -0.53 9.68
N GLU A 107 13.51 -1.02 10.71
CA GLU A 107 14.56 -0.27 11.38
C GLU A 107 15.73 0.03 10.44
N GLU A 108 16.18 -0.94 9.67
CA GLU A 108 17.22 -0.73 8.67
C GLU A 108 16.79 0.31 7.63
N LEU A 109 15.55 0.22 7.15
CA LEU A 109 15.00 1.14 6.17
C LEU A 109 15.03 2.57 6.69
N LEU A 110 14.56 2.79 7.93
CA LEU A 110 14.56 4.12 8.54
C LEU A 110 15.96 4.67 8.71
N ARG A 111 16.92 3.85 9.08
CA ARG A 111 18.33 4.26 9.18
C ARG A 111 18.90 4.62 7.82
N TYR A 112 18.54 3.87 6.80
CA TYR A 112 19.05 4.10 5.45
C TYR A 112 18.60 5.45 4.87
N VAL A 113 17.32 5.82 5.10
CA VAL A 113 16.75 7.06 4.52
C VAL A 113 17.03 8.31 5.37
N THR A 114 17.48 8.15 6.59
CA THR A 114 17.89 9.27 7.45
C THR A 114 19.41 9.37 7.49
#